data_5b5320eead9c68cad22095fdf0803e16
#
_entry.id   5b5320eead9c68cad22095fdf0803e16
#
_cell.length_a   1.000
_cell.length_b   1.000
_cell.length_c   1.000
_cell.angle_alpha   90.00
_cell.angle_beta   90.00
_cell.angle_gamma   90.00
#
_symmetry.space_group_name_H-M   'P 1'
#
loop_
_entity.id
_entity.type
_entity.pdbx_description
1 polymer ?
#
loop_
_entity_poly.entity_id
_entity_poly.type
_entity_poly.pdbx_seq_one_letter_code
_entity_poly.pdbx_strand_id
1 'polypeptide(L)'
;MMNNRKVYTSKLILMYCLLGGVLLSQRKLNIQLGGGYYNPKLIGLDPDSNNVIPSGSLLSNNLLLNWGVRYQIYHNMRLGYTQSHSLHFGKIGSSNYTRNIAFRSISFETFYYIRERMELNFTLAPMINKGKISIKDEKPSEDMDTLLNSYNNSSVNLSTGGTMEKTWLGFASHVGLRYYFSSLLSVEGKIGYYNSSYKENNWKLEGEKVTGPKMKIKELPVIQFNLIIGL
;
A
#
# COMPACT_ATOMS: atom_id res chain seq x y z
N MET A 1 -2.33 24.75 -39.48
CA MET A 1 -2.95 23.49 -39.96
C MET A 1 -2.24 22.19 -39.54
N MET A 2 -1.23 22.23 -38.67
CA MET A 2 -0.38 21.07 -38.31
C MET A 2 -0.79 20.31 -37.02
N ASN A 3 -1.78 20.79 -36.27
CA ASN A 3 -2.08 20.23 -34.95
C ASN A 3 -3.12 19.08 -34.96
N ASN A 4 -3.91 18.95 -36.00
CA ASN A 4 -4.95 17.92 -36.07
C ASN A 4 -4.42 16.52 -36.43
N ARG A 5 -3.30 16.40 -37.11
CA ARG A 5 -2.74 15.08 -37.49
C ARG A 5 -2.21 14.29 -36.29
N LYS A 6 -1.59 14.97 -35.30
CA LYS A 6 -1.07 14.27 -34.09
C LYS A 6 -2.20 13.72 -33.20
N VAL A 7 -3.34 14.39 -33.14
CA VAL A 7 -4.49 13.93 -32.36
C VAL A 7 -5.17 12.72 -33.01
N TYR A 8 -5.22 12.68 -34.35
CA TYR A 8 -5.77 11.54 -35.09
C TYR A 8 -4.86 10.30 -34.99
N THR A 9 -3.54 10.45 -35.06
CA THR A 9 -2.60 9.33 -34.90
C THR A 9 -2.64 8.73 -33.51
N SER A 10 -2.75 9.55 -32.45
CA SER A 10 -2.87 9.02 -31.09
C SER A 10 -4.20 8.28 -30.85
N LYS A 11 -5.30 8.78 -31.41
CA LYS A 11 -6.60 8.08 -31.35
C LYS A 11 -6.60 6.79 -32.17
N LEU A 12 -5.92 6.77 -33.31
CA LEU A 12 -5.81 5.57 -34.16
C LEU A 12 -4.94 4.51 -33.49
N ILE A 13 -3.84 4.90 -32.84
CA ILE A 13 -2.99 3.98 -32.06
C ILE A 13 -3.78 3.42 -30.86
N LEU A 14 -4.52 4.27 -30.14
CA LEU A 14 -5.38 3.83 -29.05
C LEU A 14 -6.48 2.86 -29.54
N MET A 15 -7.07 3.14 -30.69
CA MET A 15 -8.09 2.30 -31.31
C MET A 15 -7.51 0.98 -31.85
N TYR A 16 -6.27 0.97 -32.37
CA TYR A 16 -5.57 -0.25 -32.76
C TYR A 16 -5.19 -1.11 -31.55
N CYS A 17 -4.75 -0.49 -30.44
CA CYS A 17 -4.54 -1.19 -29.17
C CYS A 17 -5.83 -1.78 -28.59
N LEU A 18 -6.97 -1.12 -28.81
CA LEU A 18 -8.27 -1.60 -28.35
C LEU A 18 -8.89 -2.66 -29.27
N LEU A 19 -8.67 -2.58 -30.58
CA LEU A 19 -9.26 -3.48 -31.58
C LEU A 19 -8.36 -4.67 -31.96
N GLY A 20 -7.04 -4.57 -31.76
CA GLY A 20 -6.07 -5.63 -32.08
C GLY A 20 -6.10 -6.85 -31.15
N GLY A 21 -7.04 -6.91 -30.21
CA GLY A 21 -7.04 -7.90 -29.13
C GLY A 21 -8.09 -9.00 -29.22
N VAL A 22 -8.52 -9.40 -30.41
CA VAL A 22 -9.57 -10.45 -30.54
C VAL A 22 -9.02 -11.88 -30.38
N LEU A 23 -7.73 -12.08 -30.26
CA LEU A 23 -7.18 -13.35 -29.84
C LEU A 23 -6.78 -13.27 -28.36
N LEU A 24 -7.66 -13.73 -27.49
CA LEU A 24 -7.49 -13.85 -26.03
C LEU A 24 -6.45 -14.92 -25.64
N SER A 25 -5.29 -14.90 -26.28
CA SER A 25 -4.12 -15.59 -25.72
C SER A 25 -3.62 -14.77 -24.55
N GLN A 26 -3.92 -15.20 -23.33
CA GLN A 26 -3.38 -14.57 -22.14
C GLN A 26 -1.86 -14.58 -22.19
N ARG A 27 -1.28 -13.41 -22.03
CA ARG A 27 0.15 -13.28 -21.85
C ARG A 27 0.54 -13.88 -20.51
N LYS A 28 1.61 -14.70 -20.51
CA LYS A 28 2.05 -15.41 -19.29
C LYS A 28 2.57 -14.46 -18.22
N LEU A 29 3.20 -13.37 -18.62
CA LEU A 29 3.73 -12.34 -17.73
C LEU A 29 2.74 -11.19 -17.63
N ASN A 30 2.46 -10.76 -16.41
CA ASN A 30 1.56 -9.64 -16.11
C ASN A 30 2.24 -8.68 -15.15
N ILE A 31 2.24 -7.38 -15.50
CA ILE A 31 2.64 -6.30 -14.61
C ILE A 31 1.38 -5.65 -14.09
N GLN A 32 1.28 -5.45 -12.78
CA GLN A 32 0.19 -4.71 -12.16
C GLN A 32 0.68 -3.40 -11.57
N LEU A 33 -0.15 -2.36 -11.70
CA LEU A 33 0.00 -1.08 -11.04
C LEU A 33 -1.38 -0.68 -10.51
N GLY A 34 -1.45 -0.21 -9.28
CA GLY A 34 -2.74 0.13 -8.73
C GLY A 34 -2.69 0.94 -7.45
N GLY A 35 -3.88 1.19 -6.96
CA GLY A 35 -4.12 1.86 -5.71
C GLY A 35 -5.32 1.28 -5.01
N GLY A 36 -5.54 1.72 -3.79
CA GLY A 36 -6.66 1.21 -3.02
C GLY A 36 -6.79 1.93 -1.68
N TYR A 37 -7.58 1.30 -0.86
CA TYR A 37 -7.92 1.80 0.46
C TYR A 37 -7.55 0.76 1.52
N TYR A 38 -6.76 1.15 2.49
CA TYR A 38 -6.43 0.34 3.64
C TYR A 38 -5.94 1.21 4.80
N ASN A 39 -6.66 1.20 5.90
CA ASN A 39 -6.32 1.97 7.10
C ASN A 39 -6.07 1.07 8.30
N PRO A 40 -4.82 0.66 8.56
CA PRO A 40 -4.45 0.06 9.83
C PRO A 40 -4.61 1.10 10.94
N LYS A 41 -5.61 0.92 11.81
CA LYS A 41 -5.88 1.83 12.91
C LYS A 41 -4.73 1.79 13.92
N LEU A 42 -4.15 2.96 14.22
CA LEU A 42 -3.33 3.14 15.40
C LEU A 42 -4.26 3.28 16.60
N ILE A 43 -4.04 2.46 17.62
CA ILE A 43 -4.73 2.58 18.89
C ILE A 43 -3.88 3.53 19.72
N GLY A 44 -4.50 4.59 20.24
CA GLY A 44 -3.83 5.58 21.06
C GLY A 44 -3.03 4.93 22.20
N LEU A 45 -1.94 5.57 22.57
CA LEU A 45 -1.07 5.09 23.64
C LEU A 45 -1.75 5.25 25.03
N ASP A 46 -2.72 6.16 25.13
CA ASP A 46 -3.50 6.39 26.33
C ASP A 46 -4.89 6.93 25.94
N PRO A 47 -6.01 6.27 26.37
CA PRO A 47 -7.34 6.78 26.10
C PRO A 47 -7.61 8.16 26.75
N ASP A 48 -6.89 8.54 27.80
CA ASP A 48 -7.05 9.79 28.52
C ASP A 48 -6.09 10.90 28.03
N SER A 49 -5.11 10.58 27.20
CA SER A 49 -4.24 11.59 26.61
C SER A 49 -4.89 12.14 25.34
N ASN A 50 -5.08 13.47 25.28
CA ASN A 50 -5.54 14.20 24.08
C ASN A 50 -4.60 14.08 22.86
N ASN A 51 -3.58 13.24 22.90
CA ASN A 51 -2.64 12.92 21.83
C ASN A 51 -3.18 11.81 20.93
N VAL A 52 -4.41 11.94 20.48
CA VAL A 52 -4.97 11.08 19.43
C VAL A 52 -4.25 11.42 18.14
N ILE A 53 -3.55 10.43 17.55
CA ILE A 53 -3.04 10.57 16.18
C ILE A 53 -4.25 10.85 15.29
N PRO A 54 -4.31 12.01 14.61
CA PRO A 54 -5.53 12.44 13.96
C PRO A 54 -5.93 11.41 12.90
N SER A 55 -7.18 10.96 12.99
CA SER A 55 -7.84 10.26 11.90
C SER A 55 -8.17 11.30 10.83
N GLY A 56 -7.29 11.47 9.85
CA GLY A 56 -7.51 12.43 8.79
C GLY A 56 -8.61 12.01 7.80
N SER A 57 -8.82 12.83 6.78
CA SER A 57 -9.81 12.60 5.73
C SER A 57 -9.57 11.29 4.98
N LEU A 58 -10.61 10.73 4.38
CA LEU A 58 -10.61 9.45 3.67
C LEU A 58 -9.48 9.30 2.64
N LEU A 59 -9.14 10.38 1.95
CA LEU A 59 -8.13 10.39 0.90
C LEU A 59 -6.69 10.59 1.41
N SER A 60 -6.50 11.32 2.50
CA SER A 60 -5.15 11.63 3.00
C SER A 60 -4.54 10.53 3.86
N ASN A 61 -5.36 9.64 4.43
CA ASN A 61 -4.94 8.77 5.51
C ASN A 61 -4.98 7.28 5.20
N ASN A 62 -5.52 6.90 4.05
CA ASN A 62 -5.85 5.51 3.79
C ASN A 62 -5.40 5.05 2.40
N LEU A 63 -4.49 5.81 1.79
CA LEU A 63 -4.00 5.50 0.46
C LEU A 63 -3.14 4.24 0.51
N LEU A 64 -3.51 3.26 -0.30
CA LEU A 64 -2.71 2.08 -0.59
C LEU A 64 -2.23 2.18 -2.03
N LEU A 65 -0.93 2.26 -2.24
CA LEU A 65 -0.31 2.14 -3.55
C LEU A 65 0.24 0.74 -3.71
N ASN A 66 0.04 0.11 -4.85
CA ASN A 66 0.56 -1.23 -5.11
C ASN A 66 1.14 -1.37 -6.51
N TRP A 67 2.12 -2.24 -6.62
CA TRP A 67 2.68 -2.72 -7.87
C TRP A 67 3.08 -4.18 -7.73
N GLY A 68 3.19 -4.88 -8.84
CA GLY A 68 3.60 -6.27 -8.81
C GLY A 68 3.81 -6.86 -10.19
N VAL A 69 4.37 -8.06 -10.16
CA VAL A 69 4.60 -8.88 -11.36
C VAL A 69 4.05 -10.26 -11.08
N ARG A 70 3.31 -10.83 -12.03
CA ARG A 70 2.72 -12.16 -11.93
C ARG A 70 3.09 -12.96 -13.18
N TYR A 71 3.47 -14.20 -13.00
CA TYR A 71 3.75 -15.14 -14.08
C TYR A 71 2.81 -16.34 -14.00
N GLN A 72 2.19 -16.71 -15.11
CA GLN A 72 1.33 -17.86 -15.18
C GLN A 72 2.17 -19.14 -15.23
N ILE A 73 2.12 -19.92 -14.16
CA ILE A 73 2.86 -21.17 -13.99
C ILE A 73 2.06 -22.39 -14.47
N TYR A 74 0.75 -22.33 -14.32
CA TYR A 74 -0.17 -23.37 -14.76
C TYR A 74 -1.39 -22.77 -15.46
N HIS A 75 -2.21 -23.64 -16.01
CA HIS A 75 -3.41 -23.31 -16.77
C HIS A 75 -4.30 -22.27 -16.07
N ASN A 76 -4.46 -22.39 -14.76
CA ASN A 76 -5.30 -21.54 -13.93
C ASN A 76 -4.60 -20.98 -12.68
N MET A 77 -3.26 -20.95 -12.69
CA MET A 77 -2.46 -20.50 -11.55
C MET A 77 -1.39 -19.52 -11.97
N ARG A 78 -1.22 -18.47 -11.16
CA ARG A 78 -0.14 -17.48 -11.29
C ARG A 78 0.65 -17.41 -10.00
N LEU A 79 1.95 -17.30 -10.14
CA LEU A 79 2.88 -16.94 -9.08
C LEU A 79 3.36 -15.51 -9.32
N GLY A 80 3.47 -14.71 -8.27
CA GLY A 80 3.91 -13.34 -8.43
C GLY A 80 4.58 -12.75 -7.20
N TYR A 81 5.15 -11.58 -7.40
CA TYR A 81 5.61 -10.71 -6.34
C TYR A 81 4.76 -9.46 -6.35
N THR A 82 4.28 -9.04 -5.18
CA THR A 82 3.55 -7.78 -5.03
C THR A 82 4.12 -6.98 -3.88
N GLN A 83 4.16 -5.66 -4.08
CA GLN A 83 4.51 -4.71 -3.04
C GLN A 83 3.45 -3.63 -2.95
N SER A 84 2.95 -3.43 -1.74
CA SER A 84 1.96 -2.40 -1.44
C SER A 84 2.48 -1.47 -0.35
N HIS A 85 2.11 -0.20 -0.42
CA HIS A 85 2.46 0.82 0.56
C HIS A 85 1.18 1.46 1.10
N SER A 86 0.92 1.29 2.39
CA SER A 86 -0.11 2.06 3.10
C SER A 86 0.53 3.34 3.62
N LEU A 87 0.10 4.45 3.06
CA LEU A 87 0.62 5.78 3.37
C LEU A 87 -0.39 6.55 4.20
N HIS A 88 0.12 7.24 5.21
CA HIS A 88 -0.63 8.15 6.06
C HIS A 88 0.22 9.39 6.34
N PHE A 89 -0.33 10.54 6.04
CA PHE A 89 0.28 11.84 6.30
C PHE A 89 -0.61 12.64 7.22
N GLY A 90 -0.03 13.32 8.19
CA GLY A 90 -0.78 14.13 9.14
C GLY A 90 0.14 15.07 9.93
N LYS A 91 -0.45 15.81 10.86
CA LYS A 91 0.26 16.66 11.80
C LYS A 91 -0.08 16.24 13.23
N ILE A 92 0.93 16.27 14.10
CA ILE A 92 0.80 16.12 15.55
C ILE A 92 1.36 17.39 16.17
N GLY A 93 0.49 18.27 16.66
CA GLY A 93 0.89 19.62 17.07
C GLY A 93 1.51 20.40 15.90
N SER A 94 2.73 20.90 16.06
CA SER A 94 3.53 21.57 15.03
C SER A 94 4.33 20.62 14.14
N SER A 95 4.37 19.34 14.44
CA SER A 95 5.23 18.37 13.75
C SER A 95 4.51 17.62 12.64
N ASN A 96 5.20 17.41 11.53
CA ASN A 96 4.71 16.57 10.43
C ASN A 96 4.89 15.08 10.77
N TYR A 97 3.80 14.33 10.64
CA TYR A 97 3.74 12.90 10.88
C TYR A 97 3.60 12.13 9.57
N THR A 98 4.41 11.11 9.39
CA THR A 98 4.31 10.20 8.25
C THR A 98 4.37 8.76 8.74
N ARG A 99 3.39 7.95 8.33
CA ARG A 99 3.40 6.50 8.49
C ARG A 99 3.45 5.85 7.12
N ASN A 100 4.40 4.95 6.92
CA ASN A 100 4.48 4.10 5.74
C ASN A 100 4.57 2.64 6.20
N ILE A 101 3.62 1.80 5.76
CA ILE A 101 3.70 0.36 5.96
C ILE A 101 3.86 -0.29 4.58
N ALA A 102 5.03 -0.86 4.35
CA ALA A 102 5.31 -1.63 3.14
C ALA A 102 4.95 -3.11 3.37
N PHE A 103 4.10 -3.65 2.52
CA PHE A 103 3.71 -5.05 2.46
C PHE A 103 4.38 -5.68 1.25
N ARG A 104 5.33 -6.58 1.46
CA ARG A 104 6.04 -7.31 0.40
C ARG A 104 5.58 -8.75 0.45
N SER A 105 5.04 -9.27 -0.64
CA SER A 105 4.45 -10.60 -0.65
C SER A 105 4.80 -11.40 -1.90
N ILE A 106 4.87 -12.71 -1.71
CA ILE A 106 4.84 -13.67 -2.81
C ILE A 106 3.40 -14.12 -2.95
N SER A 107 2.78 -13.85 -4.09
CA SER A 107 1.37 -14.13 -4.33
C SER A 107 1.17 -15.43 -5.12
N PHE A 108 0.35 -16.30 -4.59
CA PHE A 108 -0.19 -17.47 -5.27
C PHE A 108 -1.63 -17.13 -5.66
N GLU A 109 -1.90 -17.08 -6.94
CA GLU A 109 -3.23 -16.72 -7.46
C GLU A 109 -3.79 -17.87 -8.28
N THR A 110 -5.01 -18.28 -7.96
CA THR A 110 -5.81 -19.17 -8.81
C THR A 110 -6.94 -18.38 -9.43
N PHE A 111 -7.32 -18.71 -10.66
CA PHE A 111 -8.32 -17.95 -11.39
C PHE A 111 -9.21 -18.84 -12.24
N TYR A 112 -10.44 -18.32 -12.48
CA TYR A 112 -11.46 -18.99 -13.28
C TYR A 112 -12.16 -17.97 -14.17
N TYR A 113 -12.37 -18.34 -15.43
CA TYR A 113 -13.16 -17.52 -16.35
C TYR A 113 -14.65 -17.70 -16.07
N ILE A 114 -15.33 -16.60 -15.72
CA ILE A 114 -16.80 -16.58 -15.59
C ILE A 114 -17.43 -16.33 -16.97
N ARG A 115 -16.77 -15.50 -17.78
CA ARG A 115 -17.12 -15.14 -19.16
C ARG A 115 -15.83 -14.92 -19.96
N GLU A 116 -15.95 -14.81 -21.28
CA GLU A 116 -14.80 -14.60 -22.19
C GLU A 116 -13.86 -13.47 -21.76
N ARG A 117 -14.39 -12.40 -21.15
CA ARG A 117 -13.61 -11.22 -20.74
C ARG A 117 -13.58 -11.00 -19.23
N MET A 118 -14.13 -11.94 -18.46
CA MET A 118 -14.21 -11.79 -16.99
C MET A 118 -13.61 -12.98 -16.28
N GLU A 119 -12.72 -12.68 -15.36
CA GLU A 119 -11.99 -13.65 -14.54
C GLU A 119 -12.23 -13.37 -13.07
N LEU A 120 -12.64 -14.39 -12.33
CA LEU A 120 -12.64 -14.42 -10.88
C LEU A 120 -11.29 -14.98 -10.41
N ASN A 121 -10.63 -14.32 -9.48
CA ASN A 121 -9.37 -14.80 -8.93
C ASN A 121 -9.36 -14.81 -7.41
N PHE A 122 -8.58 -15.75 -6.86
CA PHE A 122 -8.32 -15.92 -5.45
C PHE A 122 -6.82 -15.87 -5.23
N THR A 123 -6.38 -14.98 -4.35
CA THR A 123 -4.96 -14.77 -4.08
C THR A 123 -4.67 -15.10 -2.62
N LEU A 124 -3.64 -15.89 -2.39
CA LEU A 124 -3.02 -16.13 -1.09
C LEU A 124 -1.57 -15.63 -1.16
N ALA A 125 -1.15 -14.88 -0.14
CA ALA A 125 0.15 -14.22 -0.19
C ALA A 125 0.79 -14.13 1.20
N PRO A 126 1.77 -14.99 1.52
CA PRO A 126 2.67 -14.74 2.64
C PRO A 126 3.43 -13.45 2.42
N MET A 127 3.61 -12.66 3.47
CA MET A 127 4.22 -11.34 3.36
C MET A 127 5.16 -11.00 4.51
N ILE A 128 6.13 -10.16 4.17
CA ILE A 128 7.02 -9.48 5.12
C ILE A 128 6.63 -8.01 5.10
N ASN A 129 6.22 -7.51 6.25
CA ASN A 129 5.76 -6.15 6.43
C ASN A 129 6.86 -5.31 7.08
N LYS A 130 7.05 -4.08 6.61
CA LYS A 130 7.95 -3.11 7.23
C LYS A 130 7.17 -1.83 7.51
N GLY A 131 6.95 -1.51 8.78
CA GLY A 131 6.39 -0.24 9.23
C GLY A 131 7.50 0.77 9.47
N LYS A 132 7.28 2.00 9.01
CA LYS A 132 8.12 3.15 9.29
C LYS A 132 7.24 4.31 9.73
N ILE A 133 7.55 4.89 10.88
CA ILE A 133 6.88 6.08 11.40
C ILE A 133 7.94 7.16 11.56
N SER A 134 7.67 8.34 11.01
CA SER A 134 8.57 9.48 11.07
C SER A 134 7.80 10.71 11.55
N ILE A 135 8.36 11.40 12.52
CA ILE A 135 7.87 12.70 13.00
C ILE A 135 8.97 13.71 12.71
N LYS A 136 8.63 14.82 12.08
CA LYS A 136 9.56 15.90 11.74
C LYS A 136 8.95 17.23 12.17
N ASP A 137 9.68 18.02 12.92
CA ASP A 137 9.28 19.37 13.27
C ASP A 137 9.38 20.30 12.04
N GLU A 138 8.39 21.16 11.86
CA GLU A 138 8.39 22.16 10.77
C GLU A 138 9.41 23.28 11.02
N LYS A 139 9.72 23.55 12.28
CA LYS A 139 10.73 24.54 12.68
C LYS A 139 11.75 23.89 13.56
N PRO A 140 13.06 23.99 13.28
CA PRO A 140 14.07 23.72 14.27
C PRO A 140 13.78 24.68 15.44
N SER A 141 13.71 24.16 16.66
CA SER A 141 13.61 24.97 17.87
C SER A 141 14.84 25.90 17.89
N GLU A 142 14.63 27.20 17.70
CA GLU A 142 15.73 28.19 17.79
C GLU A 142 16.22 28.37 19.23
N ASP A 143 15.52 27.81 20.20
CA ASP A 143 15.80 27.97 21.61
C ASP A 143 16.43 26.71 22.21
N MET A 144 17.76 26.73 22.33
CA MET A 144 18.55 25.67 22.93
C MET A 144 18.15 25.41 24.39
N ASP A 145 17.63 26.41 25.12
CA ASP A 145 17.20 26.29 26.51
C ASP A 145 15.92 25.45 26.62
N THR A 146 15.02 25.57 25.65
CA THR A 146 13.80 24.74 25.57
C THR A 146 14.14 23.29 25.29
N LEU A 147 15.15 23.02 24.44
CA LEU A 147 15.68 21.69 24.17
C LEU A 147 16.30 21.06 25.45
N LEU A 148 17.13 21.81 26.17
CA LEU A 148 17.78 21.32 27.38
C LEU A 148 16.79 21.08 28.53
N ASN A 149 15.75 21.89 28.66
CA ASN A 149 14.70 21.69 29.66
C ASN A 149 13.80 20.47 29.35
N SER A 150 13.64 20.09 28.06
CA SER A 150 12.91 18.90 27.68
C SER A 150 13.66 17.60 28.00
N TYR A 151 14.99 17.63 28.04
CA TYR A 151 15.82 16.48 28.45
C TYR A 151 15.71 16.15 29.93
N ASN A 152 15.37 17.13 30.77
CA ASN A 152 15.23 16.91 32.23
C ASN A 152 13.91 16.25 32.66
N ASN A 153 12.90 16.27 31.80
CA ASN A 153 11.65 15.53 32.01
C ASN A 153 11.73 14.25 31.17
N SER A 154 11.83 13.11 31.83
CA SER A 154 12.01 11.75 31.27
C SER A 154 10.88 11.24 30.33
N SER A 155 10.12 12.09 29.72
CA SER A 155 9.30 11.81 28.54
C SER A 155 10.22 11.93 27.31
N VAL A 156 10.40 10.83 26.58
CA VAL A 156 11.06 10.85 25.28
C VAL A 156 10.30 11.84 24.39
N ASN A 157 10.79 13.05 24.32
CA ASN A 157 10.25 14.08 23.46
C ASN A 157 10.66 13.72 22.03
N LEU A 158 9.76 13.16 21.25
CA LEU A 158 9.93 12.90 19.81
C LEU A 158 10.03 14.20 18.99
N SER A 159 10.24 15.34 19.64
CA SER A 159 10.27 16.68 19.04
C SER A 159 11.46 16.89 18.09
N THR A 160 12.47 16.04 18.10
CA THR A 160 13.69 16.20 17.30
C THR A 160 13.71 15.40 16.00
N GLY A 161 12.56 14.93 15.51
CA GLY A 161 12.52 14.29 14.20
C GLY A 161 12.97 12.83 14.18
N GLY A 162 12.51 12.04 15.13
CA GLY A 162 12.81 10.61 15.19
C GLY A 162 12.11 9.78 14.12
N THR A 163 12.80 8.75 13.65
CA THR A 163 12.23 7.71 12.78
C THR A 163 12.29 6.38 13.49
N MET A 164 11.13 5.73 13.65
CA MET A 164 11.06 4.38 14.15
C MET A 164 10.62 3.40 13.08
N GLU A 165 11.19 2.19 13.11
CA GLU A 165 10.85 1.17 12.14
C GLU A 165 10.80 -0.23 12.76
N LYS A 166 9.99 -1.11 12.14
CA LYS A 166 9.81 -2.50 12.53
C LYS A 166 9.44 -3.37 11.36
N THR A 167 9.91 -4.62 11.41
CA THR A 167 9.54 -5.67 10.45
C THR A 167 8.76 -6.77 11.16
N TRP A 168 7.71 -7.32 10.50
CA TRP A 168 6.93 -8.46 11.00
C TRP A 168 6.36 -9.29 9.86
N LEU A 169 5.98 -10.52 10.16
CA LEU A 169 5.39 -11.43 9.20
C LEU A 169 3.88 -11.23 9.10
N GLY A 170 3.32 -11.55 7.95
CA GLY A 170 1.90 -11.50 7.70
C GLY A 170 1.47 -12.43 6.58
N PHE A 171 0.18 -12.41 6.32
CA PHE A 171 -0.47 -13.18 5.29
C PHE A 171 -1.63 -12.38 4.72
N ALA A 172 -1.76 -12.33 3.41
CA ALA A 172 -2.87 -11.69 2.73
C ALA A 172 -3.73 -12.73 2.01
N SER A 173 -5.04 -12.49 2.02
CA SER A 173 -5.99 -13.24 1.20
C SER A 173 -6.91 -12.26 0.49
N HIS A 174 -7.12 -12.47 -0.82
CA HIS A 174 -7.97 -11.61 -1.63
C HIS A 174 -8.85 -12.43 -2.57
N VAL A 175 -10.01 -11.87 -2.84
CA VAL A 175 -10.89 -12.24 -3.95
C VAL A 175 -10.91 -11.08 -4.91
N GLY A 176 -10.75 -11.34 -6.21
CA GLY A 176 -10.73 -10.30 -7.23
C GLY A 176 -11.55 -10.65 -8.45
N LEU A 177 -12.02 -9.62 -9.10
CA LEU A 177 -12.67 -9.69 -10.39
C LEU A 177 -11.85 -8.90 -11.38
N ARG A 178 -11.42 -9.54 -12.49
CA ARG A 178 -10.65 -8.93 -13.57
C ARG A 178 -11.49 -8.88 -14.84
N TYR A 179 -11.45 -7.73 -15.50
CA TYR A 179 -12.05 -7.52 -16.79
C TYR A 179 -10.98 -7.20 -17.83
N TYR A 180 -11.00 -7.93 -18.95
CA TYR A 180 -10.07 -7.81 -20.05
C TYR A 180 -10.63 -6.89 -21.14
N PHE A 181 -9.97 -5.77 -21.38
CA PHE A 181 -10.26 -4.92 -22.54
C PHE A 181 -9.62 -5.50 -23.80
N SER A 182 -8.42 -6.06 -23.64
CA SER A 182 -7.67 -6.72 -24.71
C SER A 182 -6.76 -7.81 -24.11
N SER A 183 -6.00 -8.52 -24.95
CA SER A 183 -4.96 -9.45 -24.49
C SER A 183 -3.82 -8.78 -23.71
N LEU A 184 -3.63 -7.47 -23.89
CA LEU A 184 -2.59 -6.68 -23.26
C LEU A 184 -3.06 -5.95 -22.01
N LEU A 185 -4.33 -5.56 -21.94
CA LEU A 185 -4.83 -4.63 -20.94
C LEU A 185 -6.06 -5.15 -20.22
N SER A 186 -5.99 -5.16 -18.89
CA SER A 186 -7.13 -5.48 -18.03
C SER A 186 -7.16 -4.61 -16.78
N VAL A 187 -8.34 -4.51 -16.18
CA VAL A 187 -8.52 -3.91 -14.85
C VAL A 187 -8.99 -4.97 -13.87
N GLU A 188 -8.56 -4.83 -12.64
CA GLU A 188 -8.89 -5.79 -11.58
C GLU A 188 -9.31 -5.04 -10.32
N GLY A 189 -10.49 -5.38 -9.78
CA GLY A 189 -10.90 -5.00 -8.44
C GLY A 189 -10.66 -6.16 -7.48
N LYS A 190 -10.03 -5.91 -6.34
CA LYS A 190 -9.79 -6.89 -5.27
C LYS A 190 -10.30 -6.40 -3.94
N ILE A 191 -10.85 -7.34 -3.17
CA ILE A 191 -11.17 -7.16 -1.76
C ILE A 191 -10.54 -8.30 -0.96
N GLY A 192 -10.02 -8.00 0.21
CA GLY A 192 -9.38 -9.03 1.02
C GLY A 192 -9.01 -8.56 2.41
N TYR A 193 -8.23 -9.38 3.09
CA TYR A 193 -7.79 -9.13 4.45
C TYR A 193 -6.29 -9.36 4.58
N TYR A 194 -5.66 -8.50 5.40
CA TYR A 194 -4.32 -8.72 5.90
C TYR A 194 -4.39 -9.31 7.30
N ASN A 195 -3.80 -10.47 7.49
CA ASN A 195 -3.56 -11.07 8.80
C ASN A 195 -2.07 -10.90 9.13
N SER A 196 -1.75 -10.54 10.36
CA SER A 196 -0.38 -10.16 10.71
C SER A 196 -0.04 -10.60 12.13
N SER A 197 1.20 -11.05 12.31
CA SER A 197 1.79 -11.37 13.61
C SER A 197 2.34 -10.12 14.34
N TYR A 198 1.79 -8.95 14.06
CA TYR A 198 2.24 -7.71 14.65
C TYR A 198 2.11 -7.72 16.18
N LYS A 199 3.20 -7.31 16.85
CA LYS A 199 3.28 -7.02 18.29
C LYS A 199 3.93 -5.66 18.46
N GLU A 200 3.58 -4.90 19.50
CA GLU A 200 4.11 -3.56 19.74
C GLU A 200 5.60 -3.51 20.15
N ASN A 201 6.13 -4.63 20.62
CA ASN A 201 7.51 -4.72 21.07
C ASN A 201 8.52 -4.72 19.91
N ASN A 202 9.78 -4.39 20.21
CA ASN A 202 10.90 -4.46 19.28
C ASN A 202 10.80 -3.52 18.05
N TRP A 203 10.21 -2.38 18.21
CA TRP A 203 10.46 -1.27 17.30
C TRP A 203 11.90 -0.79 17.48
N LYS A 204 12.48 -0.22 16.45
CA LYS A 204 13.80 0.40 16.50
C LYS A 204 13.66 1.89 16.30
N LEU A 205 14.12 2.67 17.27
CA LEU A 205 14.29 4.11 17.18
C LEU A 205 15.80 4.38 17.21
N GLU A 206 16.35 4.90 16.12
CA GLU A 206 17.80 5.18 16.00
C GLU A 206 18.71 3.98 16.36
N GLY A 207 18.22 2.76 16.11
CA GLY A 207 18.94 1.51 16.42
C GLY A 207 18.54 0.87 17.74
N GLU A 208 18.04 1.62 18.69
CA GLU A 208 17.62 1.14 20.01
C GLU A 208 16.23 0.49 19.97
N LYS A 209 16.03 -0.55 20.79
CA LYS A 209 14.74 -1.25 20.90
C LYS A 209 13.79 -0.45 21.78
N VAL A 210 12.61 -0.13 21.22
CA VAL A 210 11.55 0.58 21.94
C VAL A 210 10.22 -0.14 21.78
N THR A 211 9.27 0.19 22.66
CA THR A 211 7.87 -0.19 22.48
C THR A 211 7.21 0.80 21.53
N GLY A 212 6.62 0.30 20.46
CA GLY A 212 5.98 1.13 19.44
C GLY A 212 4.48 1.25 19.61
N PRO A 213 3.80 1.85 18.63
CA PRO A 213 2.37 2.07 18.71
C PRO A 213 1.59 0.75 18.61
N LYS A 214 0.46 0.67 19.28
CA LYS A 214 -0.53 -0.38 19.08
C LYS A 214 -1.22 -0.16 17.75
N MET A 215 -1.28 -1.21 16.91
CA MET A 215 -1.95 -1.14 15.61
C MET A 215 -2.94 -2.28 15.47
N LYS A 216 -4.17 -1.98 15.03
CA LYS A 216 -5.14 -2.96 14.55
C LYS A 216 -4.96 -3.16 13.06
N ILE A 217 -4.29 -4.23 12.66
CA ILE A 217 -4.01 -4.55 11.26
C ILE A 217 -5.01 -5.59 10.71
N LYS A 218 -5.62 -6.38 11.59
CA LYS A 218 -6.39 -7.58 11.22
C LYS A 218 -7.86 -7.35 10.85
N GLU A 219 -8.46 -6.23 11.23
CA GLU A 219 -9.93 -6.10 11.29
C GLU A 219 -10.55 -5.35 10.10
N LEU A 220 -9.77 -4.93 9.12
CA LEU A 220 -10.27 -4.07 8.04
C LEU A 220 -10.08 -4.72 6.68
N PRO A 221 -11.11 -4.71 5.82
CA PRO A 221 -10.95 -5.14 4.46
C PRO A 221 -9.99 -4.22 3.71
N VAL A 222 -9.16 -4.83 2.87
CA VAL A 222 -8.29 -4.15 1.91
C VAL A 222 -9.03 -4.10 0.60
N ILE A 223 -9.19 -2.92 0.02
CA ILE A 223 -9.81 -2.74 -1.30
C ILE A 223 -8.73 -2.22 -2.25
N GLN A 224 -8.59 -2.86 -3.41
CA GLN A 224 -7.57 -2.53 -4.41
C GLN A 224 -8.19 -2.47 -5.80
N PHE A 225 -7.70 -1.52 -6.60
CA PHE A 225 -7.98 -1.41 -8.02
C PHE A 225 -6.66 -1.40 -8.77
N ASN A 226 -6.50 -2.30 -9.72
CA ASN A 226 -5.26 -2.53 -10.43
C ASN A 226 -5.49 -2.41 -11.94
N LEU A 227 -4.57 -1.74 -12.59
CA LEU A 227 -4.35 -1.84 -14.02
C LEU A 227 -3.34 -2.96 -14.25
N ILE A 228 -3.62 -3.87 -15.17
CA ILE A 228 -2.77 -5.01 -15.46
C ILE A 228 -2.41 -4.98 -16.93
N ILE A 229 -1.09 -5.06 -17.17
CA ILE A 229 -0.49 -5.08 -18.50
C ILE A 229 0.10 -6.47 -18.71
N GLY A 230 -0.37 -7.19 -19.72
CA GLY A 230 0.15 -8.49 -20.16
C GLY A 230 1.32 -8.31 -21.12
N LEU A 231 2.40 -9.08 -20.92
CA LEU A 231 3.62 -9.09 -21.75
C LEU A 231 3.87 -10.48 -22.33
#